data_291882c58e67b17ca3164e9545bcaf0e
#
_entry.id   291882c58e67b17ca3164e9545bcaf0e
#
_cell.length_a   1.000
_cell.length_b   1.000
_cell.length_c   1.000
_cell.angle_alpha   90.00
_cell.angle_beta   90.00
_cell.angle_gamma   90.00
#
_symmetry.space_group_name_H-M   'P 1'
#
loop_
_entity.id
_entity.type
_entity.pdbx_description
1 polymer ?
#
loop_
_entity_poly.entity_id
_entity_poly.type
_entity_poly.pdbx_seq_one_letter_code
_entity_poly.pdbx_strand_id
1 'polypeptide(L)'
;MRRDEIQSLLDNIPVTPESMCSYFADRPSQSRAFRVDGDLPPELFDVALDRGYRRCGDIYYQQTCKHCHLCLSYRVLVQSFVARRSQRRVAVRNSDVEWRVVEPVLTSEKEALYLRYQHSQHYVKDIARPDAERFAAAGYDEASLLDTLEFQMYTNPRSTRELQLHCDGQLLGFGTLDLSANAVSAVYFVFDPDHARRSLGTMAILAGLDWAREREIQYYYLGFYIPGHPKMDYKRHFKPAEIRDPVAGKWIGAPDAEIAALAD
;
A
#
# COMPACT_ATOMS: atom_id res chain seq x y z
N MET A 1 18.87 1.23 19.98
CA MET A 1 17.86 2.16 20.55
C MET A 1 16.70 1.32 21.10
N ARG A 2 16.19 1.61 22.29
CA ARG A 2 15.05 0.88 22.83
C ARG A 2 13.77 1.24 22.10
N ARG A 3 12.75 0.36 22.13
CA ARG A 3 11.48 0.56 21.43
C ARG A 3 10.77 1.86 21.84
N ASP A 4 10.79 2.19 23.12
CA ASP A 4 10.19 3.40 23.70
C ASP A 4 10.88 4.69 23.20
N GLU A 5 12.19 4.65 23.05
CA GLU A 5 12.98 5.77 22.50
C GLU A 5 12.61 6.03 21.03
N ILE A 6 12.48 4.95 20.24
CA ILE A 6 12.03 5.04 18.87
C ILE A 6 10.60 5.61 18.79
N GLN A 7 9.70 5.11 19.63
CA GLN A 7 8.32 5.61 19.68
C GLN A 7 8.27 7.11 19.97
N SER A 8 9.00 7.54 21.00
CA SER A 8 9.09 8.96 21.37
C SER A 8 9.66 9.81 20.24
N LEU A 9 10.65 9.31 19.51
CA LEU A 9 11.23 10.00 18.36
C LEU A 9 10.19 10.18 17.24
N LEU A 10 9.45 9.13 16.89
CA LEU A 10 8.42 9.18 15.85
C LEU A 10 7.24 10.08 16.24
N ASP A 11 6.86 10.12 17.51
CA ASP A 11 5.77 11.00 18.00
C ASP A 11 6.15 12.48 17.97
N ASN A 12 7.45 12.80 18.04
CA ASN A 12 7.97 14.17 18.01
C ASN A 12 8.28 14.68 16.59
N ILE A 13 8.09 13.87 15.54
CA ILE A 13 8.23 14.35 14.17
C ILE A 13 7.20 15.47 13.91
N PRO A 14 7.62 16.64 13.41
CA PRO A 14 6.70 17.74 13.12
C PRO A 14 5.61 17.35 12.11
N VAL A 15 4.42 17.90 12.31
CA VAL A 15 3.32 17.77 11.34
C VAL A 15 3.60 18.69 10.16
N THR A 16 3.40 18.20 8.94
CA THR A 16 3.56 18.99 7.71
C THR A 16 2.54 20.12 7.62
N PRO A 17 2.82 21.19 6.87
CA PRO A 17 1.79 22.14 6.48
C PRO A 17 0.58 21.46 5.84
N GLU A 18 -0.57 22.11 5.90
CA GLU A 18 -1.77 21.62 5.23
C GLU A 18 -1.59 21.59 3.71
N SER A 19 -2.08 20.53 3.08
CA SER A 19 -2.11 20.33 1.64
C SER A 19 -3.46 19.77 1.20
N MET A 20 -3.72 19.69 -0.09
CA MET A 20 -4.92 19.03 -0.60
C MET A 20 -4.89 17.54 -0.29
N CYS A 21 -6.01 16.99 0.17
CA CYS A 21 -6.15 15.56 0.42
C CYS A 21 -6.17 14.78 -0.90
N SER A 22 -5.36 13.73 -1.01
CA SER A 22 -5.31 12.86 -2.20
C SER A 22 -6.54 11.97 -2.36
N TYR A 23 -7.37 11.84 -1.33
CA TYR A 23 -8.56 10.98 -1.34
C TYR A 23 -9.86 11.77 -1.43
N PHE A 24 -9.92 12.97 -0.88
CA PHE A 24 -11.10 13.82 -0.80
C PHE A 24 -10.75 15.25 -1.21
N ALA A 25 -11.44 15.76 -2.23
CA ALA A 25 -11.16 17.09 -2.76
C ALA A 25 -11.70 18.24 -1.86
N ASP A 26 -12.53 17.91 -0.88
CA ASP A 26 -13.26 18.86 -0.02
C ASP A 26 -12.56 19.17 1.30
N ARG A 27 -11.39 18.58 1.57
CA ARG A 27 -10.73 18.73 2.87
C ARG A 27 -9.21 18.75 2.78
N PRO A 28 -8.52 19.45 3.73
CA PRO A 28 -7.08 19.44 3.81
C PRO A 28 -6.56 18.10 4.35
N SER A 29 -5.29 17.83 4.08
CA SER A 29 -4.53 16.72 4.68
C SER A 29 -3.26 17.23 5.34
N GLN A 30 -2.84 16.50 6.37
CA GLN A 30 -1.57 16.69 7.06
C GLN A 30 -0.96 15.33 7.38
N SER A 31 0.35 15.29 7.43
CA SER A 31 1.08 14.08 7.82
C SER A 31 2.27 14.41 8.71
N ARG A 32 2.74 13.41 9.44
CA ARG A 32 4.11 13.39 9.94
C ARG A 32 4.94 12.62 8.95
N ALA A 33 6.07 13.16 8.55
CA ALA A 33 6.93 12.50 7.59
C ALA A 33 8.41 12.73 7.93
N PHE A 34 9.22 11.71 7.65
CA PHE A 34 10.66 11.78 7.74
C PHE A 34 11.29 11.09 6.55
N ARG A 35 12.47 11.53 6.18
CA ARG A 35 13.28 10.93 5.13
C ARG A 35 14.38 10.08 5.74
N VAL A 36 14.72 9.01 5.07
CA VAL A 36 15.79 8.10 5.49
C VAL A 36 16.92 8.17 4.46
N ASP A 37 18.09 8.57 4.93
CA ASP A 37 19.32 8.45 4.17
C ASP A 37 19.99 7.11 4.51
N GLY A 38 20.09 6.20 3.53
CA GLY A 38 20.63 4.87 3.72
C GLY A 38 19.62 3.87 4.30
N ASP A 39 20.12 2.86 4.98
CA ASP A 39 19.30 1.75 5.49
C ASP A 39 18.58 2.10 6.79
N LEU A 40 17.25 1.95 6.79
CA LEU A 40 16.45 2.06 8.00
C LEU A 40 16.65 0.79 8.87
N PRO A 41 17.06 0.92 10.14
CA PRO A 41 17.21 -0.24 11.04
C PRO A 41 15.90 -1.04 11.14
N PRO A 42 15.96 -2.39 11.16
CA PRO A 42 14.75 -3.24 11.24
C PRO A 42 13.83 -2.88 12.38
N GLU A 43 14.40 -2.62 13.55
CA GLU A 43 13.61 -2.27 14.76
C GLU A 43 12.87 -0.95 14.61
N LEU A 44 13.48 0.03 13.95
CA LEU A 44 12.83 1.30 13.66
C LEU A 44 11.70 1.11 12.66
N PHE A 45 11.88 0.27 11.65
CA PHE A 45 10.84 -0.04 10.67
C PHE A 45 9.64 -0.74 11.32
N ASP A 46 9.88 -1.74 12.20
CA ASP A 46 8.81 -2.41 12.94
C ASP A 46 8.00 -1.43 13.78
N VAL A 47 8.68 -0.53 14.50
CA VAL A 47 7.99 0.50 15.29
C VAL A 47 7.24 1.48 14.41
N ALA A 48 7.81 1.90 13.29
CA ALA A 48 7.13 2.80 12.35
C ALA A 48 5.85 2.16 11.78
N LEU A 49 5.90 0.89 11.35
CA LEU A 49 4.71 0.15 10.91
C LEU A 49 3.65 0.04 12.02
N ASP A 50 4.07 -0.29 13.24
CA ASP A 50 3.17 -0.40 14.39
C ASP A 50 2.52 0.94 14.76
N ARG A 51 3.22 2.04 14.53
CA ARG A 51 2.69 3.41 14.66
C ARG A 51 1.84 3.86 13.47
N GLY A 52 1.69 3.03 12.45
CA GLY A 52 0.86 3.30 11.27
C GLY A 52 1.55 4.10 10.18
N TYR A 53 2.88 4.23 10.23
CA TYR A 53 3.63 4.83 9.14
C TYR A 53 3.59 3.97 7.88
N ARG A 54 3.62 4.62 6.73
CA ARG A 54 3.72 4.04 5.40
C ARG A 54 4.98 4.58 4.72
N ARG A 55 5.38 3.95 3.62
CA ARG A 55 6.55 4.35 2.83
C ARG A 55 6.16 4.75 1.41
N CYS A 56 6.88 5.73 0.89
CA CYS A 56 6.92 6.09 -0.52
C CYS A 56 8.37 6.50 -0.84
N GLY A 57 9.11 5.67 -1.57
CA GLY A 57 10.55 5.84 -1.74
C GLY A 57 11.30 5.78 -0.41
N ASP A 58 12.13 6.77 -0.17
CA ASP A 58 12.88 6.97 1.08
C ASP A 58 12.09 7.78 2.15
N ILE A 59 10.82 8.13 1.86
CA ILE A 59 9.96 8.91 2.75
C ILE A 59 9.03 7.99 3.51
N TYR A 60 9.05 8.08 4.84
CA TYR A 60 8.09 7.46 5.73
C TYR A 60 7.09 8.48 6.23
N TYR A 61 5.80 8.17 6.17
CA TYR A 61 4.74 9.12 6.52
C TYR A 61 3.56 8.46 7.23
N GLN A 62 2.91 9.22 8.09
CA GLN A 62 1.69 8.87 8.80
C GLN A 62 0.68 10.00 8.62
N GLN A 63 -0.56 9.69 8.26
CA GLN A 63 -1.61 10.70 8.17
C GLN A 63 -2.04 11.15 9.57
N THR A 64 -2.01 12.48 9.77
CA THR A 64 -2.31 13.13 11.06
C THR A 64 -3.20 14.35 10.86
N CYS A 65 -4.18 14.22 9.99
CA CYS A 65 -5.13 15.30 9.66
C CYS A 65 -5.88 15.76 10.91
N LYS A 66 -5.95 17.08 11.13
CA LYS A 66 -6.51 17.68 12.33
C LYS A 66 -8.01 17.41 12.52
N HIS A 67 -8.75 17.32 11.41
CA HIS A 67 -10.21 17.19 11.39
C HIS A 67 -10.70 15.97 10.60
N CYS A 68 -9.84 14.95 10.39
CA CYS A 68 -10.19 13.76 9.65
C CYS A 68 -9.35 12.56 10.08
N HIS A 69 -9.98 11.47 10.46
CA HIS A 69 -9.33 10.25 10.93
C HIS A 69 -9.64 9.03 10.04
N LEU A 70 -10.05 9.24 8.78
CA LEU A 70 -10.49 8.17 7.88
C LEU A 70 -9.36 7.28 7.33
N CYS A 71 -8.11 7.75 7.33
CA CYS A 71 -6.96 6.97 6.84
C CYS A 71 -6.48 5.98 7.91
N LEU A 72 -7.20 4.86 8.05
CA LEU A 72 -6.91 3.84 9.05
C LEU A 72 -5.83 2.87 8.54
N SER A 73 -4.71 2.75 9.25
CA SER A 73 -3.74 1.70 8.94
C SER A 73 -4.39 0.34 9.14
N TYR A 74 -4.19 -0.57 8.16
CA TYR A 74 -4.85 -1.87 8.10
C TYR A 74 -3.84 -3.00 7.97
N ARG A 75 -3.94 -4.03 8.84
CA ARG A 75 -3.10 -5.23 8.75
C ARG A 75 -3.92 -6.50 8.88
N VAL A 76 -3.60 -7.47 8.07
CA VAL A 76 -4.21 -8.82 8.09
C VAL A 76 -3.41 -9.72 9.02
N LEU A 77 -4.09 -10.54 9.82
CA LEU A 77 -3.48 -11.56 10.66
C LEU A 77 -3.19 -12.80 9.79
N VAL A 78 -1.95 -12.94 9.33
CA VAL A 78 -1.55 -13.87 8.26
C VAL A 78 -1.92 -15.32 8.60
N GLN A 79 -1.55 -15.77 9.79
CA GLN A 79 -1.73 -17.18 10.19
C GLN A 79 -3.19 -17.59 10.33
N SER A 80 -4.06 -16.64 10.66
CA SER A 80 -5.50 -16.84 10.83
C SER A 80 -6.33 -16.47 9.58
N PHE A 81 -5.70 -15.94 8.54
CA PHE A 81 -6.42 -15.54 7.32
C PHE A 81 -7.00 -16.74 6.59
N VAL A 82 -8.28 -16.63 6.24
CA VAL A 82 -9.01 -17.61 5.42
C VAL A 82 -9.66 -16.87 4.25
N ALA A 83 -9.32 -17.27 3.04
CA ALA A 83 -9.87 -16.67 1.84
C ALA A 83 -11.39 -16.85 1.75
N ARG A 84 -12.14 -15.75 1.53
CA ARG A 84 -13.60 -15.75 1.31
C ARG A 84 -13.94 -16.41 -0.03
N ARG A 85 -15.23 -16.74 -0.22
CA ARG A 85 -15.72 -17.34 -1.47
C ARG A 85 -15.35 -16.49 -2.71
N SER A 86 -15.47 -15.16 -2.63
CA SER A 86 -15.09 -14.28 -3.74
C SER A 86 -13.59 -14.31 -4.03
N GLN A 87 -12.75 -14.35 -3.01
CA GLN A 87 -11.29 -14.44 -3.14
C GLN A 87 -10.86 -15.81 -3.68
N ARG A 88 -11.47 -16.91 -3.21
CA ARG A 88 -11.24 -18.23 -3.80
C ARG A 88 -11.61 -18.30 -5.27
N ARG A 89 -12.68 -17.60 -5.71
CA ARG A 89 -13.00 -17.49 -7.14
C ARG A 89 -11.93 -16.74 -7.93
N VAL A 90 -11.29 -15.72 -7.32
CA VAL A 90 -10.15 -15.04 -7.96
C VAL A 90 -8.97 -15.99 -8.08
N ALA A 91 -8.63 -16.73 -7.03
CA ALA A 91 -7.56 -17.74 -7.10
C ALA A 91 -7.82 -18.79 -8.19
N VAL A 92 -9.05 -19.34 -8.28
CA VAL A 92 -9.42 -20.29 -9.33
C VAL A 92 -9.34 -19.67 -10.73
N ARG A 93 -9.78 -18.40 -10.92
CA ARG A 93 -9.67 -17.69 -12.20
C ARG A 93 -8.24 -17.48 -12.66
N ASN A 94 -7.31 -17.43 -11.73
CA ASN A 94 -5.89 -17.21 -11.95
C ASN A 94 -5.06 -18.48 -11.67
N SER A 95 -5.65 -19.67 -11.84
CA SER A 95 -4.92 -20.94 -11.64
C SER A 95 -3.79 -21.14 -12.65
N ASP A 96 -3.79 -20.39 -13.75
CA ASP A 96 -2.76 -20.30 -14.78
C ASP A 96 -1.71 -19.21 -14.50
N VAL A 97 -1.87 -18.45 -13.43
CA VAL A 97 -0.93 -17.38 -13.05
C VAL A 97 0.11 -17.92 -12.07
N GLU A 98 1.34 -17.86 -12.47
CA GLU A 98 2.50 -18.12 -11.62
C GLU A 98 2.87 -16.85 -10.86
N TRP A 99 3.10 -16.97 -9.56
CA TRP A 99 3.63 -15.87 -8.77
C TRP A 99 5.00 -16.20 -8.18
N ARG A 100 5.84 -15.19 -8.08
CA ARG A 100 7.15 -15.30 -7.45
C ARG A 100 7.49 -14.03 -6.69
N VAL A 101 8.30 -14.19 -5.64
CA VAL A 101 8.84 -13.07 -4.86
C VAL A 101 10.36 -13.06 -5.01
N VAL A 102 10.87 -11.99 -5.57
CA VAL A 102 12.26 -11.84 -6.01
C VAL A 102 12.87 -10.52 -5.50
N GLU A 103 14.16 -10.32 -5.76
CA GLU A 103 14.79 -9.00 -5.58
C GLU A 103 14.17 -7.99 -6.55
N PRO A 104 13.91 -6.74 -6.11
CA PRO A 104 13.33 -5.70 -6.95
C PRO A 104 14.36 -5.22 -7.98
N VAL A 105 14.04 -5.40 -9.25
CA VAL A 105 14.88 -4.93 -10.37
C VAL A 105 13.98 -4.22 -11.38
N LEU A 106 14.26 -2.95 -11.67
CA LEU A 106 13.56 -2.20 -12.70
C LEU A 106 13.96 -2.72 -14.09
N THR A 107 12.97 -2.95 -14.96
CA THR A 107 13.17 -3.41 -16.33
C THR A 107 12.27 -2.64 -17.29
N SER A 108 12.63 -2.57 -18.56
CA SER A 108 11.82 -1.90 -19.59
C SER A 108 10.40 -2.50 -19.73
N GLU A 109 10.24 -3.81 -19.46
CA GLU A 109 8.92 -4.45 -19.44
C GLU A 109 8.04 -3.88 -18.33
N LYS A 110 8.61 -3.63 -17.14
CA LYS A 110 7.89 -3.04 -15.99
C LYS A 110 7.58 -1.57 -16.21
N GLU A 111 8.50 -0.82 -16.81
CA GLU A 111 8.27 0.57 -17.22
C GLU A 111 7.09 0.67 -18.18
N ALA A 112 7.08 -0.15 -19.24
CA ALA A 112 5.98 -0.19 -20.19
C ALA A 112 4.65 -0.59 -19.54
N LEU A 113 4.66 -1.58 -18.65
CA LEU A 113 3.47 -2.00 -17.90
C LEU A 113 2.98 -0.90 -16.97
N TYR A 114 3.88 -0.20 -16.28
CA TYR A 114 3.54 0.91 -15.41
C TYR A 114 2.87 2.06 -16.16
N LEU A 115 3.41 2.47 -17.31
CA LEU A 115 2.81 3.51 -18.14
C LEU A 115 1.40 3.14 -18.58
N ARG A 116 1.18 1.91 -19.08
CA ARG A 116 -0.17 1.42 -19.45
C ARG A 116 -1.13 1.43 -18.25
N TYR A 117 -0.64 1.00 -17.08
CA TYR A 117 -1.42 1.01 -15.85
C TYR A 117 -1.82 2.43 -15.44
N GLN A 118 -0.87 3.38 -15.43
CA GLN A 118 -1.13 4.78 -15.09
C GLN A 118 -2.18 5.38 -16.02
N HIS A 119 -2.01 5.23 -17.32
CA HIS A 119 -2.99 5.71 -18.31
C HIS A 119 -4.39 5.14 -18.04
N SER A 120 -4.50 3.83 -17.79
CA SER A 120 -5.79 3.18 -17.57
C SER A 120 -6.45 3.55 -16.23
N GLN A 121 -5.68 3.68 -15.16
CA GLN A 121 -6.23 3.83 -13.80
C GLN A 121 -6.38 5.28 -13.35
N HIS A 122 -5.54 6.17 -13.85
CA HIS A 122 -5.48 7.55 -13.38
C HIS A 122 -5.89 8.58 -14.43
N TYR A 123 -5.57 8.37 -15.72
CA TYR A 123 -5.87 9.35 -16.76
C TYR A 123 -7.24 9.11 -17.42
N VAL A 124 -7.61 7.87 -17.74
CA VAL A 124 -8.88 7.58 -18.45
C VAL A 124 -10.08 7.56 -17.52
N LYS A 125 -9.92 7.08 -16.29
CA LYS A 125 -11.03 6.95 -15.32
C LYS A 125 -11.26 8.19 -14.46
N ASP A 126 -10.26 9.02 -14.29
CA ASP A 126 -10.31 10.19 -13.41
C ASP A 126 -10.48 11.52 -14.18
N ILE A 127 -10.87 11.49 -15.46
CA ILE A 127 -11.18 12.69 -16.26
C ILE A 127 -12.24 13.59 -15.58
N ALA A 128 -13.07 13.02 -14.72
CA ALA A 128 -14.07 13.77 -13.95
C ALA A 128 -13.55 14.37 -12.63
N ARG A 129 -12.27 14.23 -12.29
CA ARG A 129 -11.67 14.80 -11.08
C ARG A 129 -10.94 16.09 -11.34
N PRO A 130 -11.02 17.09 -10.43
CA PRO A 130 -10.19 18.30 -10.48
C PRO A 130 -8.68 18.01 -10.55
N ASP A 131 -8.25 16.84 -10.02
CA ASP A 131 -6.86 16.41 -10.06
C ASP A 131 -6.40 15.97 -11.44
N ALA A 132 -7.29 15.42 -12.29
CA ALA A 132 -6.92 15.03 -13.66
C ALA A 132 -6.56 16.24 -14.52
N GLU A 133 -7.26 17.37 -14.36
CA GLU A 133 -6.91 18.64 -15.00
C GLU A 133 -5.59 19.18 -14.47
N ARG A 134 -5.31 19.02 -13.17
CA ARG A 134 -4.05 19.40 -12.55
C ARG A 134 -2.89 18.54 -13.04
N PHE A 135 -3.08 17.22 -13.17
CA PHE A 135 -2.07 16.31 -13.69
C PHE A 135 -1.77 16.60 -15.17
N ALA A 136 -2.79 16.84 -15.99
CA ALA A 136 -2.63 17.24 -17.38
C ALA A 136 -1.99 18.63 -17.50
N ALA A 137 -2.38 19.60 -16.66
CA ALA A 137 -1.82 20.94 -16.62
C ALA A 137 -0.40 20.99 -16.01
N ALA A 138 -0.04 20.03 -15.14
CA ALA A 138 1.29 19.88 -14.56
C ALA A 138 2.29 19.23 -15.52
N GLY A 139 1.85 18.83 -16.74
CA GLY A 139 2.74 18.28 -17.76
C GLY A 139 3.39 16.96 -17.34
N TYR A 140 2.65 16.05 -16.68
CA TYR A 140 3.15 14.71 -16.41
C TYR A 140 3.38 13.98 -17.73
N ASP A 141 4.61 14.06 -18.20
CA ASP A 141 5.11 13.26 -19.33
C ASP A 141 5.52 11.86 -18.84
N GLU A 142 5.82 10.99 -19.79
CA GLU A 142 6.24 9.61 -19.48
C GLU A 142 7.51 9.57 -18.62
N ALA A 143 8.46 10.51 -18.84
CA ALA A 143 9.68 10.59 -18.05
C ALA A 143 9.39 10.86 -16.58
N SER A 144 8.52 11.82 -16.25
CA SER A 144 8.10 12.10 -14.88
C SER A 144 7.36 10.92 -14.23
N LEU A 145 6.61 10.13 -15.01
CA LEU A 145 5.98 8.91 -14.52
C LEU A 145 7.01 7.83 -14.20
N LEU A 146 8.03 7.66 -15.04
CA LEU A 146 9.11 6.69 -14.81
C LEU A 146 9.98 7.10 -13.62
N ASP A 147 10.30 8.38 -13.45
CA ASP A 147 10.96 8.90 -12.25
C ASP A 147 10.13 8.59 -10.98
N THR A 148 8.81 8.71 -11.08
CA THR A 148 7.89 8.36 -9.99
C THR A 148 7.91 6.88 -9.68
N LEU A 149 7.92 6.03 -10.71
CA LEU A 149 8.04 4.57 -10.55
C LEU A 149 9.35 4.19 -9.85
N GLU A 150 10.47 4.72 -10.33
CA GLU A 150 11.79 4.47 -9.76
C GLU A 150 11.84 4.91 -8.30
N PHE A 151 11.40 6.13 -8.01
CA PHE A 151 11.35 6.65 -6.65
C PHE A 151 10.46 5.79 -5.74
N GLN A 152 9.21 5.50 -6.12
CA GLN A 152 8.25 4.84 -5.24
C GLN A 152 8.57 3.38 -4.97
N MET A 153 9.07 2.65 -5.98
CA MET A 153 9.19 1.20 -5.94
C MET A 153 10.63 0.70 -5.90
N TYR A 154 11.61 1.49 -6.37
CA TYR A 154 13.00 1.04 -6.49
C TYR A 154 13.98 1.85 -5.64
N THR A 155 13.59 3.00 -5.08
CA THR A 155 14.33 3.65 -4.00
C THR A 155 13.93 3.00 -2.67
N ASN A 156 14.70 1.98 -2.29
CA ASN A 156 14.34 1.09 -1.17
C ASN A 156 15.40 1.16 -0.06
N PRO A 157 15.18 1.97 1.00
CA PRO A 157 16.11 2.07 2.14
C PRO A 157 16.00 0.87 3.10
N ARG A 158 15.34 -0.19 2.67
CA ARG A 158 15.06 -1.40 3.47
C ARG A 158 15.07 -2.67 2.65
N SER A 159 15.12 -3.82 3.36
CA SER A 159 14.83 -5.12 2.76
C SER A 159 13.47 -5.10 2.09
N THR A 160 13.48 -4.99 0.79
CA THR A 160 12.30 -4.99 -0.06
C THR A 160 12.37 -6.20 -0.97
N ARG A 161 11.23 -6.80 -1.24
CA ARG A 161 11.05 -7.84 -2.25
C ARG A 161 10.04 -7.37 -3.27
N GLU A 162 10.07 -7.99 -4.41
CA GLU A 162 9.10 -7.74 -5.47
C GLU A 162 8.26 -8.98 -5.72
N LEU A 163 6.95 -8.86 -5.55
CA LEU A 163 5.98 -9.85 -5.98
C LEU A 163 5.68 -9.63 -7.46
N GLN A 164 5.83 -10.68 -8.25
CA GLN A 164 5.50 -10.69 -9.68
C GLN A 164 4.42 -11.72 -9.96
N LEU A 165 3.50 -11.40 -10.89
CA LEU A 165 2.50 -12.30 -11.43
C LEU A 165 2.79 -12.51 -12.92
N HIS A 166 2.87 -13.75 -13.36
CA HIS A 166 3.13 -14.13 -14.76
C HIS A 166 2.07 -15.10 -15.26
N CYS A 167 1.77 -15.04 -16.56
CA CYS A 167 0.96 -16.04 -17.24
C CYS A 167 1.62 -16.29 -18.61
N ASP A 168 1.88 -17.54 -18.95
CA ASP A 168 2.56 -17.93 -20.20
C ASP A 168 3.85 -17.15 -20.47
N GLY A 169 4.61 -16.86 -19.40
CA GLY A 169 5.86 -16.10 -19.46
C GLY A 169 5.69 -14.58 -19.53
N GLN A 170 4.50 -14.05 -19.73
CA GLN A 170 4.20 -12.61 -19.74
C GLN A 170 4.03 -12.08 -18.31
N LEU A 171 4.61 -10.91 -18.02
CA LEU A 171 4.40 -10.19 -16.78
C LEU A 171 3.01 -9.53 -16.76
N LEU A 172 2.13 -10.00 -15.87
CA LEU A 172 0.79 -9.44 -15.67
C LEU A 172 0.71 -8.42 -14.55
N GLY A 173 1.67 -8.39 -13.65
CA GLY A 173 1.72 -7.43 -12.57
C GLY A 173 2.93 -7.60 -11.68
N PHE A 174 3.31 -6.52 -11.02
CA PHE A 174 4.40 -6.49 -10.06
C PHE A 174 4.14 -5.48 -8.94
N GLY A 175 4.75 -5.71 -7.79
CA GLY A 175 4.60 -4.81 -6.65
C GLY A 175 5.62 -5.07 -5.57
N THR A 176 5.93 -4.04 -4.79
CA THR A 176 6.95 -4.10 -3.77
C THR A 176 6.39 -4.41 -2.39
N LEU A 177 7.11 -5.25 -1.67
CA LEU A 177 6.84 -5.73 -0.33
C LEU A 177 8.02 -5.37 0.57
N ASP A 178 7.82 -4.48 1.52
CA ASP A 178 8.83 -4.17 2.53
C ASP A 178 8.78 -5.19 3.66
N LEU A 179 9.95 -5.68 4.04
CA LEU A 179 10.09 -6.72 5.06
C LEU A 179 10.49 -6.13 6.40
N SER A 180 9.84 -6.59 7.45
CA SER A 180 10.25 -6.41 8.83
C SER A 180 10.42 -7.79 9.50
N ALA A 181 10.82 -7.81 10.77
CA ALA A 181 11.00 -9.06 11.50
C ALA A 181 9.71 -9.89 11.58
N ASN A 182 8.55 -9.24 11.73
CA ASN A 182 7.26 -9.90 11.97
C ASN A 182 6.18 -9.51 10.96
N ALA A 183 6.51 -8.70 9.95
CA ALA A 183 5.52 -8.15 9.05
C ALA A 183 6.02 -8.01 7.61
N VAL A 184 5.06 -8.03 6.70
CA VAL A 184 5.19 -7.57 5.31
C VAL A 184 4.32 -6.34 5.13
N SER A 185 4.84 -5.31 4.49
CA SER A 185 4.09 -4.13 4.11
C SER A 185 4.01 -4.03 2.60
N ALA A 186 2.83 -4.25 2.03
CA ALA A 186 2.58 -4.00 0.61
C ALA A 186 2.63 -2.49 0.34
N VAL A 187 3.54 -2.06 -0.53
CA VAL A 187 3.78 -0.64 -0.83
C VAL A 187 2.91 -0.20 -1.98
N TYR A 188 3.13 -0.78 -3.15
CA TYR A 188 2.39 -0.48 -4.36
C TYR A 188 2.32 -1.71 -5.26
N PHE A 189 1.25 -1.83 -6.06
CA PHE A 189 1.08 -2.93 -7.01
C PHE A 189 0.54 -2.41 -8.34
N VAL A 190 1.25 -2.72 -9.41
CA VAL A 190 0.94 -2.41 -10.80
C VAL A 190 0.44 -3.68 -11.47
N PHE A 191 -0.58 -3.58 -12.34
CA PHE A 191 -1.10 -4.73 -13.07
C PHE A 191 -1.52 -4.35 -14.49
N ASP A 192 -1.56 -5.34 -15.37
CA ASP A 192 -1.96 -5.17 -16.75
C ASP A 192 -3.46 -4.83 -16.86
N PRO A 193 -3.82 -3.63 -17.34
CA PRO A 193 -5.21 -3.21 -17.47
C PRO A 193 -6.01 -4.08 -18.45
N ASP A 194 -5.38 -4.69 -19.43
CA ASP A 194 -6.05 -5.58 -20.40
C ASP A 194 -6.56 -6.86 -19.72
N HIS A 195 -5.97 -7.20 -18.57
CA HIS A 195 -6.35 -8.34 -17.74
C HIS A 195 -7.20 -7.94 -16.51
N ALA A 196 -7.89 -6.78 -16.52
CA ALA A 196 -8.68 -6.27 -15.40
C ALA A 196 -9.73 -7.26 -14.85
N ARG A 197 -10.31 -8.11 -15.73
CA ARG A 197 -11.28 -9.16 -15.35
C ARG A 197 -10.69 -10.23 -14.43
N ARG A 198 -9.38 -10.40 -14.39
CA ARG A 198 -8.68 -11.36 -13.54
C ARG A 198 -8.63 -10.92 -12.06
N SER A 199 -8.87 -9.63 -11.76
CA SER A 199 -8.75 -9.06 -10.40
C SER A 199 -7.35 -9.25 -9.83
N LEU A 200 -6.32 -8.90 -10.62
CA LEU A 200 -4.91 -9.16 -10.32
C LEU A 200 -4.44 -8.50 -9.01
N GLY A 201 -4.99 -7.33 -8.63
CA GLY A 201 -4.70 -6.74 -7.32
C GLY A 201 -5.14 -7.61 -6.13
N THR A 202 -6.30 -8.29 -6.25
CA THR A 202 -6.73 -9.27 -5.24
C THR A 202 -5.83 -10.51 -5.26
N MET A 203 -5.46 -10.99 -6.46
CA MET A 203 -4.55 -12.13 -6.60
C MET A 203 -3.18 -11.85 -5.97
N ALA A 204 -2.63 -10.64 -6.18
CA ALA A 204 -1.37 -10.23 -5.57
C ALA A 204 -1.41 -10.25 -4.03
N ILE A 205 -2.51 -9.79 -3.43
CA ILE A 205 -2.67 -9.85 -1.97
C ILE A 205 -2.74 -11.30 -1.50
N LEU A 206 -3.46 -12.18 -2.19
CA LEU A 206 -3.54 -13.60 -1.84
C LEU A 206 -2.16 -14.26 -1.93
N ALA A 207 -1.44 -14.04 -3.03
CA ALA A 207 -0.08 -14.55 -3.21
C ALA A 207 0.89 -14.02 -2.13
N GLY A 208 0.80 -12.72 -1.80
CA GLY A 208 1.61 -12.12 -0.74
C GLY A 208 1.29 -12.67 0.65
N LEU A 209 0.02 -12.97 0.94
CA LEU A 209 -0.40 -13.62 2.18
C LEU A 209 0.09 -15.08 2.27
N ASP A 210 0.02 -15.83 1.17
CA ASP A 210 0.54 -17.20 1.12
C ASP A 210 2.07 -17.21 1.29
N TRP A 211 2.77 -16.33 0.61
CA TRP A 211 4.22 -16.14 0.77
C TRP A 211 4.61 -15.76 2.21
N ALA A 212 3.86 -14.86 2.85
CA ALA A 212 4.07 -14.47 4.24
C ALA A 212 3.78 -15.61 5.22
N ARG A 213 2.74 -16.40 4.95
CA ARG A 213 2.37 -17.57 5.77
C ARG A 213 3.46 -18.64 5.77
N GLU A 214 4.02 -18.96 4.60
CA GLU A 214 5.14 -19.91 4.47
C GLU A 214 6.38 -19.52 5.29
N ARG A 215 6.51 -18.23 5.62
CA ARG A 215 7.63 -17.66 6.40
C ARG A 215 7.25 -17.32 7.84
N GLU A 216 6.11 -17.81 8.31
CA GLU A 216 5.59 -17.60 9.66
C GLU A 216 5.46 -16.12 10.06
N ILE A 217 5.37 -15.21 9.06
CA ILE A 217 5.15 -13.79 9.26
C ILE A 217 3.77 -13.57 9.87
N GLN A 218 3.67 -12.69 10.88
CA GLN A 218 2.43 -12.48 11.63
C GLN A 218 1.46 -11.53 10.93
N TYR A 219 1.98 -10.44 10.35
CA TYR A 219 1.17 -9.33 9.85
C TYR A 219 1.46 -9.03 8.38
N TYR A 220 0.38 -8.79 7.62
CA TYR A 220 0.44 -8.28 6.26
C TYR A 220 -0.25 -6.93 6.19
N TYR A 221 0.51 -5.84 6.07
CA TYR A 221 -0.01 -4.48 6.01
C TYR A 221 -0.47 -4.14 4.60
N LEU A 222 -1.76 -3.78 4.46
CA LEU A 222 -2.37 -3.36 3.20
C LEU A 222 -2.35 -1.84 2.99
N GLY A 223 -1.71 -1.07 3.87
CA GLY A 223 -1.71 0.37 3.84
C GLY A 223 -2.95 0.97 4.48
N PHE A 224 -3.33 2.17 4.03
CA PHE A 224 -4.53 2.81 4.56
C PHE A 224 -5.80 2.14 4.03
N TYR A 225 -6.72 1.90 4.93
CA TYR A 225 -8.11 1.60 4.66
C TYR A 225 -8.92 2.86 4.88
N ILE A 226 -9.80 3.20 3.95
CA ILE A 226 -10.69 4.35 4.04
C ILE A 226 -12.11 3.84 3.84
N PRO A 227 -12.95 3.82 4.89
CA PRO A 227 -14.31 3.33 4.83
C PRO A 227 -15.12 3.98 3.71
N GLY A 228 -15.80 3.17 2.89
CA GLY A 228 -16.65 3.64 1.80
C GLY A 228 -15.90 4.26 0.59
N HIS A 229 -14.57 4.41 0.65
CA HIS A 229 -13.83 4.96 -0.49
C HIS A 229 -13.65 3.91 -1.60
N PRO A 230 -14.06 4.19 -2.87
CA PRO A 230 -14.12 3.18 -3.95
C PRO A 230 -12.80 2.44 -4.20
N LYS A 231 -11.67 3.14 -4.07
CA LYS A 231 -10.33 2.56 -4.31
C LYS A 231 -9.73 1.86 -3.08
N MET A 232 -10.34 1.98 -1.88
CA MET A 232 -9.74 1.51 -0.62
C MET A 232 -10.61 0.51 0.14
N ASP A 233 -11.94 0.54 -0.06
CA ASP A 233 -12.91 -0.25 0.72
C ASP A 233 -12.75 -1.77 0.56
N TYR A 234 -12.18 -2.24 -0.55
CA TYR A 234 -11.94 -3.66 -0.80
C TYR A 234 -11.07 -4.34 0.29
N LYS A 235 -10.24 -3.57 1.01
CA LYS A 235 -9.32 -4.07 2.04
C LYS A 235 -10.05 -4.72 3.21
N ARG A 236 -11.25 -4.23 3.56
CA ARG A 236 -12.11 -4.80 4.62
C ARG A 236 -12.47 -6.27 4.39
N HIS A 237 -12.24 -6.77 3.19
CA HIS A 237 -12.54 -8.15 2.83
C HIS A 237 -11.42 -9.14 3.14
N PHE A 238 -10.25 -8.68 3.58
CA PHE A 238 -9.14 -9.51 4.00
C PHE A 238 -9.14 -9.62 5.53
N LYS A 239 -9.73 -10.69 6.05
CA LYS A 239 -9.95 -10.91 7.50
C LYS A 239 -9.54 -12.31 7.93
N PRO A 240 -9.21 -12.53 9.24
CA PRO A 240 -9.20 -11.53 10.31
C PRO A 240 -8.11 -10.48 10.12
N ALA A 241 -8.40 -9.27 10.57
CA ALA A 241 -7.54 -8.12 10.41
C ALA A 241 -7.69 -7.15 11.58
N GLU A 242 -6.75 -6.24 11.69
CA GLU A 242 -6.75 -5.15 12.65
C GLU A 242 -6.64 -3.81 11.95
N ILE A 243 -7.24 -2.80 12.56
CA ILE A 243 -7.05 -1.39 12.24
C ILE A 243 -6.36 -0.69 13.40
N ARG A 244 -5.58 0.33 13.07
CA ARG A 244 -5.02 1.20 14.10
C ARG A 244 -6.01 2.30 14.41
N ASP A 245 -6.52 2.33 15.64
CA ASP A 245 -7.36 3.41 16.14
C ASP A 245 -6.58 4.74 16.07
N PRO A 246 -7.07 5.74 15.33
CA PRO A 246 -6.34 6.98 15.12
C PRO A 246 -6.24 7.86 16.36
N VAL A 247 -7.17 7.70 17.31
CA VAL A 247 -7.23 8.48 18.56
C VAL A 247 -6.48 7.76 19.68
N ALA A 248 -6.84 6.51 19.94
CA ALA A 248 -6.20 5.72 21.01
C ALA A 248 -4.80 5.23 20.63
N GLY A 249 -4.46 5.22 19.35
CA GLY A 249 -3.15 4.76 18.86
C GLY A 249 -2.88 3.27 19.05
N LYS A 250 -3.93 2.47 19.23
CA LYS A 250 -3.86 1.01 19.49
C LYS A 250 -4.41 0.24 18.31
N TRP A 251 -3.91 -0.97 18.11
CA TRP A 251 -4.48 -1.92 17.18
C TRP A 251 -5.70 -2.60 17.79
N ILE A 252 -6.81 -2.56 17.06
CA ILE A 252 -8.09 -3.18 17.45
C ILE A 252 -8.58 -4.05 16.29
N GLY A 253 -9.37 -5.08 16.60
CA GLY A 253 -9.96 -5.95 15.57
C GLY A 253 -10.79 -5.12 14.58
N ALA A 254 -10.56 -5.32 13.28
CA ALA A 254 -11.32 -4.63 12.24
C ALA A 254 -12.77 -5.09 12.24
N PRO A 255 -13.75 -4.26 12.61
CA PRO A 255 -15.15 -4.64 12.72
C PRO A 255 -15.74 -5.05 11.36
N ASP A 256 -16.83 -5.85 11.39
CA ASP A 256 -17.52 -6.30 10.19
C ASP A 256 -18.48 -5.23 9.62
N ALA A 257 -19.02 -4.39 10.48
CA ALA A 257 -19.92 -3.29 10.14
C ALA A 257 -19.44 -1.99 10.76
N GLU A 258 -19.53 -0.91 9.98
CA GLU A 258 -19.41 0.49 10.41
C GLU A 258 -18.13 0.89 11.16
N ILE A 259 -17.02 0.95 10.44
CA ILE A 259 -15.85 1.75 10.86
C ILE A 259 -16.16 3.26 10.71
N ALA A 260 -17.28 3.63 10.13
CA ALA A 260 -17.71 5.02 9.98
C ALA A 260 -17.85 5.77 11.32
N ALA A 261 -18.16 5.06 12.41
CA ALA A 261 -18.28 5.65 13.75
C ALA A 261 -16.94 6.02 14.42
N LEU A 262 -15.80 5.64 13.86
CA LEU A 262 -14.48 6.06 14.33
C LEU A 262 -13.97 7.34 13.61
N ALA A 263 -14.80 7.88 12.73
CA ALA A 263 -14.43 9.00 11.84
C ALA A 263 -15.02 10.35 12.29
N ASP A 264 -15.92 10.33 13.26
CA ASP A 264 -16.51 11.49 13.94
C ASP A 264 -15.79 11.64 15.31
#